data_25931e1383b57078e00ec9bd00616e64
#
_entry.id   25931e1383b57078e00ec9bd00616e64
#
_cell.length_a   1.000
_cell.length_b   1.000
_cell.length_c   1.000
_cell.angle_alpha   90.00
_cell.angle_beta   90.00
_cell.angle_gamma   90.00
#
_symmetry.space_group_name_H-M   'P 1'
#
loop_
_entity.id
_entity.type
_entity.pdbx_description
1 polymer ?
#
loop_
_entity_poly.entity_id
_entity_poly.type
_entity_poly.pdbx_seq_one_letter_code
_entity_poly.pdbx_strand_id
1 'polypeptide(L)'
;MPSHKNPLLGRWRITKMELWDIDFVDMLEPAYITFEAKGGGEFVFGAVRGDLDCRYGPDGVRFTWEGSDEMDPAFGAGSAKLVPDGSLTGKICFHRGDESTFKARKW
;
A
#
# COMPACT_ATOMS: atom_id res chain seq x y z
N MET A 1 -18.49 24.13 2.03
CA MET A 1 -18.81 22.84 2.17
C MET A 1 -17.71 22.07 2.84
N PRO A 2 -18.06 21.41 3.79
CA PRO A 2 -17.04 20.64 4.44
C PRO A 2 -16.52 19.60 3.48
N SER A 3 -15.29 19.62 3.33
CA SER A 3 -14.66 18.55 2.60
C SER A 3 -14.71 17.32 3.50
N HIS A 4 -15.21 16.27 2.96
CA HIS A 4 -15.06 15.00 3.61
C HIS A 4 -13.64 14.57 3.37
N LYS A 5 -12.82 14.63 4.39
CA LYS A 5 -11.49 14.07 4.26
C LYS A 5 -11.63 12.56 4.24
N ASN A 6 -11.12 11.97 3.18
CA ASN A 6 -11.02 10.53 3.12
C ASN A 6 -9.98 10.09 4.16
N PRO A 7 -10.35 9.30 5.17
CA PRO A 7 -9.41 8.90 6.22
C PRO A 7 -8.27 8.02 5.74
N LEU A 8 -8.36 7.50 4.51
CA LEU A 8 -7.29 6.72 3.91
C LEU A 8 -6.13 7.58 3.42
N LEU A 9 -6.35 8.89 3.20
CA LEU A 9 -5.34 9.74 2.62
C LEU A 9 -4.15 9.94 3.56
N GLY A 10 -2.95 10.00 2.97
CA GLY A 10 -1.72 10.22 3.70
C GLY A 10 -0.83 9.00 3.68
N ARG A 11 0.20 9.03 4.52
CA ARG A 11 1.21 7.96 4.57
C ARG A 11 0.93 6.99 5.70
N TRP A 12 1.05 5.71 5.39
CA TRP A 12 0.85 4.62 6.34
C TRP A 12 2.13 3.81 6.45
N ARG A 13 2.57 3.56 7.67
CA ARG A 13 3.72 2.71 7.95
C ARG A 13 3.27 1.26 7.88
N ILE A 14 3.86 0.48 6.98
CA ILE A 14 3.58 -0.96 6.90
C ILE A 14 4.32 -1.63 8.05
N THR A 15 3.56 -2.28 8.93
CA THR A 15 4.11 -2.88 10.14
C THR A 15 4.23 -4.38 10.04
N LYS A 16 3.54 -5.00 9.10
CA LYS A 16 3.57 -6.45 8.93
C LYS A 16 3.10 -6.82 7.54
N MET A 17 3.74 -7.83 6.95
CA MET A 17 3.28 -8.50 5.75
C MET A 17 3.25 -10.00 6.02
N GLU A 18 2.23 -10.68 5.51
CA GLU A 18 2.05 -12.10 5.77
C GLU A 18 3.16 -12.95 5.16
N LEU A 19 3.56 -12.62 3.95
CA LEU A 19 4.48 -13.44 3.18
C LEU A 19 5.95 -13.23 3.54
N TRP A 20 6.31 -12.09 4.12
CA TRP A 20 7.71 -11.74 4.39
C TRP A 20 7.90 -11.21 5.81
N ASP A 21 9.11 -11.46 6.36
CA ASP A 21 9.51 -10.91 7.66
C ASP A 21 9.71 -9.41 7.59
N ILE A 22 9.54 -8.76 8.73
CA ILE A 22 9.73 -7.31 8.83
C ILE A 22 11.15 -6.88 8.45
N ASP A 23 12.15 -7.71 8.70
CA ASP A 23 13.53 -7.39 8.31
C ASP A 23 13.67 -7.27 6.79
N PHE A 24 12.98 -8.14 6.04
CA PHE A 24 12.93 -8.03 4.59
C PHE A 24 12.10 -6.82 4.18
N VAL A 25 10.94 -6.65 4.79
CA VAL A 25 10.00 -5.58 4.45
C VAL A 25 10.67 -4.20 4.59
N ASP A 26 11.48 -4.03 5.63
CA ASP A 26 12.19 -2.76 5.90
C ASP A 26 13.61 -2.73 5.35
N MET A 27 13.95 -3.59 4.41
CA MET A 27 15.33 -3.79 3.97
C MET A 27 16.03 -2.52 3.47
N LEU A 28 15.36 -1.72 2.66
CA LEU A 28 15.96 -0.49 2.12
C LEU A 28 15.60 0.74 2.95
N GLU A 29 14.37 0.80 3.43
CA GLU A 29 13.87 1.89 4.26
C GLU A 29 12.61 1.40 4.96
N PRO A 30 12.14 2.11 6.00
CA PRO A 30 10.87 1.73 6.64
C PRO A 30 9.75 1.66 5.61
N ALA A 31 9.11 0.50 5.50
CA ALA A 31 8.10 0.27 4.48
C ALA A 31 6.87 1.14 4.71
N TYR A 32 6.29 1.63 3.61
CA TYR A 32 5.11 2.50 3.69
C TYR A 32 4.25 2.38 2.45
N ILE A 33 3.01 2.86 2.59
CA ILE A 33 2.10 3.07 1.48
C ILE A 33 1.43 4.42 1.67
N THR A 34 1.36 5.21 0.61
CA THR A 34 0.79 6.57 0.63
C THR A 34 -0.37 6.63 -0.34
N PHE A 35 -1.48 7.22 0.10
CA PHE A 35 -2.64 7.45 -0.74
C PHE A 35 -2.88 8.95 -0.86
N GLU A 36 -3.07 9.43 -2.10
CA GLU A 36 -3.25 10.85 -2.40
C GLU A 36 -4.66 11.14 -2.89
N ALA A 37 -5.12 12.35 -2.66
CA ALA A 37 -6.50 12.74 -2.93
C ALA A 37 -6.90 12.61 -4.40
N LYS A 38 -5.95 12.74 -5.31
CA LYS A 38 -6.24 12.70 -6.74
C LYS A 38 -6.08 11.31 -7.34
N GLY A 39 -5.98 10.30 -6.50
CA GLY A 39 -5.91 8.91 -6.97
C GLY A 39 -4.49 8.38 -7.16
N GLY A 40 -3.47 9.21 -6.97
CA GLY A 40 -2.09 8.75 -7.00
C GLY A 40 -1.66 8.16 -5.67
N GLY A 41 -0.44 7.69 -5.64
CA GLY A 41 0.17 7.19 -4.41
C GLY A 41 1.41 6.39 -4.73
N GLU A 42 2.01 5.84 -3.70
CA GLU A 42 3.18 4.98 -3.87
C GLU A 42 3.34 4.06 -2.68
N PHE A 43 4.06 2.97 -2.88
CA PHE A 43 4.49 2.14 -1.77
C PHE A 43 5.94 1.74 -1.94
N VAL A 44 6.56 1.39 -0.82
CA VAL A 44 7.89 0.82 -0.78
C VAL A 44 7.89 -0.28 0.28
N PHE A 45 8.35 -1.45 -0.09
CA PHE A 45 8.66 -2.50 0.87
C PHE A 45 9.73 -3.41 0.26
N GLY A 46 10.66 -3.92 1.09
CA GLY A 46 11.75 -4.73 0.58
C GLY A 46 12.53 -3.95 -0.48
N ALA A 47 12.71 -4.54 -1.64
CA ALA A 47 13.34 -3.89 -2.79
C ALA A 47 12.31 -3.45 -3.83
N VAL A 48 11.03 -3.39 -3.45
CA VAL A 48 9.92 -3.09 -4.36
C VAL A 48 9.46 -1.66 -4.18
N ARG A 49 9.26 -0.97 -5.30
CA ARG A 49 8.61 0.35 -5.35
C ARG A 49 7.46 0.28 -6.33
N GLY A 50 6.34 0.86 -5.95
CA GLY A 50 5.20 0.93 -6.85
C GLY A 50 4.53 2.29 -6.81
N ASP A 51 4.15 2.79 -8.00
CA ASP A 51 3.31 3.96 -8.14
C ASP A 51 1.87 3.48 -8.28
N LEU A 52 0.97 4.08 -7.53
CA LEU A 52 -0.40 3.64 -7.43
C LEU A 52 -1.34 4.45 -8.31
N ASP A 53 -2.33 3.76 -8.86
CA ASP A 53 -3.51 4.37 -9.46
C ASP A 53 -4.69 3.89 -8.63
N CYS A 54 -5.23 4.77 -7.80
CA CYS A 54 -6.18 4.44 -6.77
C CYS A 54 -7.61 4.77 -7.14
N ARG A 55 -8.53 3.89 -6.73
CA ARG A 55 -9.96 4.13 -6.84
C ARG A 55 -10.56 3.97 -5.45
N TYR A 56 -11.03 5.08 -4.90
CA TYR A 56 -11.61 5.10 -3.56
C TYR A 56 -13.07 4.70 -3.60
N GLY A 57 -13.47 3.90 -2.62
CA GLY A 57 -14.84 3.50 -2.42
C GLY A 57 -15.30 3.81 -1.01
N PRO A 58 -16.53 3.44 -0.65
CA PRO A 58 -17.06 3.74 0.68
C PRO A 58 -16.30 3.06 1.82
N ASP A 59 -15.72 1.90 1.57
CA ASP A 59 -15.08 1.12 2.62
C ASP A 59 -13.57 1.01 2.49
N GLY A 60 -12.99 1.57 1.44
CA GLY A 60 -11.56 1.42 1.25
C GLY A 60 -11.11 1.89 -0.11
N VAL A 61 -10.03 1.30 -0.59
CA VAL A 61 -9.41 1.68 -1.85
C VAL A 61 -8.97 0.43 -2.59
N ARG A 62 -9.15 0.47 -3.91
CA ARG A 62 -8.54 -0.51 -4.82
C ARG A 62 -7.54 0.24 -5.66
N PHE A 63 -6.47 -0.42 -6.01
CA PHE A 63 -5.45 0.23 -6.84
C PHE A 63 -4.78 -0.78 -7.76
N THR A 64 -4.24 -0.26 -8.85
CA THR A 64 -3.24 -0.93 -9.64
C THR A 64 -1.93 -0.21 -9.37
N TRP A 65 -0.82 -0.87 -9.65
CA TRP A 65 0.48 -0.26 -9.45
C TRP A 65 1.47 -0.74 -10.49
N GLU A 66 2.47 0.09 -10.74
CA GLU A 66 3.60 -0.30 -11.55
C GLU A 66 4.86 0.35 -10.97
N GLY A 67 5.97 -0.31 -11.13
CA GLY A 67 7.24 0.15 -10.59
C GLY A 67 8.33 -0.87 -10.84
N SER A 68 9.09 -1.19 -9.81
CA SER A 68 10.22 -2.09 -9.94
C SER A 68 10.40 -2.95 -8.70
N ASP A 69 11.02 -4.10 -8.94
CA ASP A 69 11.46 -5.03 -7.89
C ASP A 69 12.93 -5.35 -8.20
N GLU A 70 13.83 -4.87 -7.35
CA GLU A 70 15.28 -4.99 -7.56
C GLU A 70 15.69 -4.51 -8.96
N MET A 71 15.12 -3.38 -9.40
CA MET A 71 15.36 -2.75 -10.69
C MET A 71 14.70 -3.44 -11.89
N ASP A 72 14.07 -4.58 -11.71
CA ASP A 72 13.28 -5.21 -12.75
C ASP A 72 11.87 -4.61 -12.76
N PRO A 73 11.28 -4.36 -13.94
CA PRO A 73 9.91 -3.87 -14.00
C PRO A 73 8.95 -4.83 -13.31
N ALA A 74 8.02 -4.25 -12.54
CA ALA A 74 7.00 -5.02 -11.85
C ALA A 74 5.70 -4.23 -11.84
N PHE A 75 4.58 -4.93 -11.75
CA PHE A 75 3.28 -4.30 -11.66
C PHE A 75 2.27 -5.28 -11.09
N GLY A 76 1.13 -4.75 -10.69
CA GLY A 76 0.09 -5.59 -10.12
C GLY A 76 -1.09 -4.76 -9.62
N ALA A 77 -1.73 -5.26 -8.62
CA ALA A 77 -2.91 -4.64 -8.05
C ALA A 77 -2.93 -4.80 -6.54
N GLY A 78 -3.89 -4.18 -5.89
CA GLY A 78 -4.05 -4.34 -4.46
C GLY A 78 -5.29 -3.62 -3.95
N SER A 79 -5.44 -3.66 -2.65
CA SER A 79 -6.55 -2.99 -1.98
C SER A 79 -6.18 -2.72 -0.53
N ALA A 80 -6.92 -1.82 0.09
CA ALA A 80 -6.75 -1.55 1.52
C ALA A 80 -8.05 -1.01 2.09
N LYS A 81 -8.23 -1.19 3.40
CA LYS A 81 -9.37 -0.65 4.11
C LYS A 81 -9.00 -0.33 5.55
N LEU A 82 -9.72 0.61 6.13
CA LEU A 82 -9.58 0.92 7.55
C LEU A 82 -10.21 -0.16 8.40
N VAL A 83 -9.55 -0.45 9.50
CA VAL A 83 -10.07 -1.35 10.53
C VAL A 83 -10.62 -0.47 11.65
N PRO A 84 -11.61 -0.96 12.42
CA PRO A 84 -12.21 -0.15 13.50
C PRO A 84 -11.24 0.45 14.51
N ASP A 85 -10.08 -0.13 14.70
CA ASP A 85 -9.07 0.41 15.63
C ASP A 85 -8.24 1.56 15.05
N GLY A 86 -8.52 1.98 13.80
CA GLY A 86 -7.80 3.06 13.14
C GLY A 86 -6.61 2.62 12.34
N SER A 87 -6.28 1.34 12.34
CA SER A 87 -5.21 0.82 11.49
C SER A 87 -5.71 0.50 10.08
N LEU A 88 -4.78 0.17 9.21
CA LEU A 88 -5.07 -0.19 7.83
C LEU A 88 -4.72 -1.65 7.60
N THR A 89 -5.56 -2.35 6.88
CA THR A 89 -5.23 -3.69 6.40
C THR A 89 -5.43 -3.72 4.89
N GLY A 90 -4.64 -4.51 4.21
CA GLY A 90 -4.74 -4.57 2.77
C GLY A 90 -4.01 -5.74 2.17
N LYS A 91 -3.88 -5.69 0.85
CA LYS A 91 -3.22 -6.73 0.08
C LYS A 91 -2.48 -6.11 -1.10
N ILE A 92 -1.30 -6.62 -1.39
CA ILE A 92 -0.53 -6.25 -2.57
C ILE A 92 -0.31 -7.51 -3.38
N CYS A 93 -0.68 -7.46 -4.66
CA CYS A 93 -0.56 -8.58 -5.59
C CYS A 93 0.38 -8.21 -6.71
N PHE A 94 1.31 -9.09 -7.02
CA PHE A 94 2.17 -8.98 -8.20
C PHE A 94 1.50 -9.70 -9.35
N HIS A 95 1.52 -9.08 -10.52
CA HIS A 95 0.94 -9.70 -11.71
C HIS A 95 1.60 -11.05 -11.98
N ARG A 96 0.81 -12.11 -11.96
CA ARG A 96 1.28 -13.49 -12.14
C ARG A 96 2.35 -13.92 -11.14
N GLY A 97 2.35 -13.29 -9.98
CA GLY A 97 3.35 -13.56 -8.95
C GLY A 97 2.73 -13.67 -7.57
N ASP A 98 3.53 -13.33 -6.59
CA ASP A 98 3.13 -13.42 -5.19
C ASP A 98 2.04 -12.42 -4.83
N GLU A 99 1.31 -12.75 -3.77
CA GLU A 99 0.44 -11.77 -3.14
C GLU A 99 0.62 -11.88 -1.62
N SER A 100 0.51 -10.76 -0.94
CA SER A 100 0.64 -10.73 0.50
C SER A 100 -0.34 -9.73 1.10
N THR A 101 -0.93 -10.11 2.21
CA THR A 101 -1.64 -9.13 3.03
C THR A 101 -0.63 -8.28 3.76
N PHE A 102 -1.07 -7.09 4.17
CA PHE A 102 -0.25 -6.21 4.98
C PHE A 102 -1.10 -5.53 6.03
N LYS A 103 -0.44 -5.10 7.10
CA LYS A 103 -1.02 -4.23 8.11
C LYS A 103 -0.19 -2.97 8.20
N ALA A 104 -0.86 -1.86 8.44
CA ALA A 104 -0.20 -0.58 8.52
C ALA A 104 -0.88 0.31 9.56
N ARG A 105 -0.13 1.30 10.02
CA ARG A 105 -0.67 2.30 10.95
C ARG A 105 -0.34 3.68 10.40
N LYS A 106 -1.11 4.66 10.80
CA LYS A 106 -0.86 6.03 10.37
C LYS A 106 0.54 6.45 10.82
N TRP A 107 1.24 7.07 9.91
CA TRP A 107 2.61 7.49 10.15
C TRP A 107 2.68 8.93 10.64
#